data_fdc408b31faca1048dc5dff501138363
#
_entry.id   fdc408b31faca1048dc5dff501138363
#
_cell.length_a   1.000
_cell.length_b   1.000
_cell.length_c   1.000
_cell.angle_alpha   90.00
_cell.angle_beta   90.00
_cell.angle_gamma   90.00
#
_symmetry.space_group_name_H-M   'P 1'
#
loop_
_entity.id
_entity.type
_entity.pdbx_description
1 polymer ?
#
loop_
_entity_poly.entity_id
_entity_poly.type
_entity_poly.pdbx_seq_one_letter_code
_entity_poly.pdbx_strand_id
1 'polypeptide(L)'
;VGAGTFAERDGGPVWPVAGRPAVLRGWEPPAGPYGPGHRGVDLGARPGSEVLAAATGRVSFAGRVAGRGVLVIELAGSGAPPLRTTYEPVRALVAKGDDVVAGRPVGMLEAGPFHCAAGCLHWGLRRGDAYLDPLSLLPPALLRRGPSRLLPVFGVPEPGAAAAPVAAALSRVRRAGSSRRRCPR
;
A
#
# COMPACT_ATOMS: atom_id res chain seq x y z
N VAL A 1 -16.92 -9.06 42.57
CA VAL A 1 -15.77 -8.91 41.73
C VAL A 1 -16.31 -9.07 40.31
N GLY A 2 -16.65 -7.93 39.64
CA GLY A 2 -17.27 -7.90 38.32
C GLY A 2 -16.22 -8.19 37.25
N ALA A 3 -16.39 -9.29 36.54
CA ALA A 3 -15.70 -9.51 35.26
C ALA A 3 -16.26 -8.53 34.26
N GLY A 4 -15.54 -7.45 34.01
CA GLY A 4 -15.84 -6.53 32.93
C GLY A 4 -15.65 -7.25 31.59
N THR A 5 -16.75 -7.58 30.94
CA THR A 5 -16.75 -7.95 29.52
C THR A 5 -16.31 -6.74 28.72
N PHE A 6 -15.04 -6.70 28.35
CA PHE A 6 -14.59 -5.83 27.27
C PHE A 6 -15.27 -6.35 26.00
N ALA A 7 -16.38 -5.72 25.61
CA ALA A 7 -16.90 -5.79 24.26
C ALA A 7 -15.87 -5.10 23.36
N GLU A 8 -14.89 -5.87 22.97
CA GLU A 8 -13.84 -5.49 22.03
C GLU A 8 -14.51 -5.23 20.69
N ARG A 9 -14.45 -4.00 20.26
CA ARG A 9 -14.75 -3.68 18.87
C ARG A 9 -13.70 -4.42 18.06
N ASP A 10 -14.09 -5.52 17.43
CA ASP A 10 -13.26 -6.18 16.43
C ASP A 10 -13.02 -5.16 15.30
N GLY A 11 -11.99 -4.37 15.48
CA GLY A 11 -11.47 -3.53 14.43
C GLY A 11 -11.00 -4.45 13.30
N GLY A 12 -11.48 -4.21 12.08
CA GLY A 12 -11.02 -4.95 10.91
C GLY A 12 -9.50 -4.87 10.74
N PRO A 13 -8.93 -5.61 9.78
CA PRO A 13 -7.49 -5.61 9.53
C PRO A 13 -6.90 -4.22 9.33
N VAL A 14 -5.68 -4.01 9.84
CA VAL A 14 -4.96 -2.75 9.80
C VAL A 14 -3.54 -2.93 9.25
N TRP A 15 -2.88 -1.83 8.89
CA TRP A 15 -1.46 -1.85 8.57
C TRP A 15 -0.65 -2.31 9.79
N PRO A 16 0.38 -3.19 9.59
CA PRO A 16 1.20 -3.70 10.68
C PRO A 16 2.23 -2.69 11.22
N VAL A 17 2.24 -1.49 10.70
CA VAL A 17 3.02 -0.35 11.21
C VAL A 17 2.13 0.88 11.22
N ALA A 18 2.47 1.85 12.07
CA ALA A 18 1.67 3.05 12.25
C ALA A 18 1.46 3.83 10.93
N GLY A 19 0.26 4.32 10.72
CA GLY A 19 -0.10 5.09 9.54
C GLY A 19 -0.22 4.23 8.28
N ARG A 20 0.16 4.81 7.14
CA ARG A 20 0.20 4.13 5.84
C ARG A 20 1.64 4.06 5.36
N PRO A 21 2.32 2.92 5.53
CA PRO A 21 3.70 2.76 5.11
C PRO A 21 3.84 2.77 3.58
N ALA A 22 5.02 3.16 3.10
CA ALA A 22 5.39 2.93 1.71
C ALA A 22 5.62 1.42 1.51
N VAL A 23 5.02 0.85 0.47
CA VAL A 23 5.37 -0.50 0.00
C VAL A 23 6.64 -0.37 -0.83
N LEU A 24 7.76 -0.84 -0.29
CA LEU A 24 9.09 -0.77 -0.93
C LEU A 24 9.26 -1.88 -1.94
N ARG A 25 8.74 -3.07 -1.64
CA ARG A 25 8.66 -4.22 -2.54
C ARG A 25 7.32 -4.92 -2.35
N GLY A 26 6.64 -5.18 -3.45
CA GLY A 26 5.37 -5.89 -3.49
C GLY A 26 5.53 -7.41 -3.36
N TRP A 27 4.42 -8.11 -3.22
CA TRP A 27 4.37 -9.55 -3.29
C TRP A 27 4.62 -10.03 -4.72
N GLU A 28 5.50 -11.04 -4.85
CA GLU A 28 5.84 -11.69 -6.12
C GLU A 28 5.65 -13.19 -5.93
N PRO A 29 4.61 -13.81 -6.54
CA PRO A 29 4.34 -15.21 -6.34
C PRO A 29 5.55 -16.07 -6.73
N PRO A 30 6.07 -16.92 -5.81
CA PRO A 30 7.17 -17.81 -6.17
C PRO A 30 6.68 -18.85 -7.17
N ALA A 31 7.50 -19.16 -8.18
CA ALA A 31 7.22 -20.19 -9.18
C ALA A 31 7.12 -21.60 -8.60
N GLY A 32 7.53 -21.81 -7.36
CA GLY A 32 7.48 -23.06 -6.63
C GLY A 32 7.99 -22.87 -5.19
N PRO A 33 7.98 -23.94 -4.36
CA PRO A 33 8.35 -23.87 -2.94
C PRO A 33 9.72 -23.22 -2.68
N TYR A 34 10.68 -23.43 -3.57
CA TYR A 34 12.05 -22.89 -3.50
C TYR A 34 12.37 -21.92 -4.63
N GLY A 35 11.39 -21.61 -5.49
CA GLY A 35 11.55 -20.70 -6.62
C GLY A 35 11.80 -19.24 -6.18
N PRO A 36 12.40 -18.43 -7.07
CA PRO A 36 12.53 -16.99 -6.85
C PRO A 36 11.15 -16.35 -6.70
N GLY A 37 11.11 -15.22 -5.99
CA GLY A 37 9.89 -14.48 -5.72
C GLY A 37 10.02 -13.72 -4.41
N HIS A 38 8.95 -13.02 -4.02
CA HIS A 38 8.86 -12.31 -2.75
C HIS A 38 7.62 -12.79 -1.99
N ARG A 39 7.84 -13.50 -0.88
CA ARG A 39 6.79 -14.21 -0.13
C ARG A 39 6.01 -13.32 0.83
N GLY A 40 6.05 -12.04 0.61
CA GLY A 40 5.38 -11.01 1.40
C GLY A 40 5.50 -9.65 0.76
N VAL A 41 5.34 -8.60 1.54
CA VAL A 41 5.57 -7.22 1.15
C VAL A 41 6.56 -6.57 2.12
N ASP A 42 7.41 -5.69 1.60
CA ASP A 42 8.33 -4.91 2.43
C ASP A 42 7.75 -3.52 2.64
N LEU A 43 7.52 -3.21 3.90
CA LEU A 43 6.92 -1.96 4.33
C LEU A 43 8.00 -1.05 4.93
N GLY A 44 8.10 0.16 4.41
CA GLY A 44 9.05 1.15 4.92
C GLY A 44 8.77 1.47 6.38
N ALA A 45 9.74 1.14 7.25
CA ALA A 45 9.68 1.41 8.68
C ALA A 45 11.11 1.56 9.23
N ARG A 46 11.26 2.37 10.28
CA ARG A 46 12.56 2.58 10.92
C ARG A 46 12.78 1.56 12.02
N PRO A 47 14.05 1.16 12.30
CA PRO A 47 14.36 0.41 13.51
C PRO A 47 13.75 1.08 14.75
N GLY A 48 13.19 0.27 15.65
CA GLY A 48 12.49 0.75 16.83
C GLY A 48 11.04 1.20 16.59
N SER A 49 10.51 1.13 15.36
CA SER A 49 9.08 1.31 15.12
C SER A 49 8.27 0.19 15.76
N GLU A 50 7.10 0.52 16.30
CA GLU A 50 6.15 -0.47 16.76
C GLU A 50 5.63 -1.30 15.59
N VAL A 51 5.54 -2.62 15.82
CA VAL A 51 4.88 -3.57 14.92
C VAL A 51 3.55 -3.96 15.52
N LEU A 52 2.48 -3.78 14.75
CA LEU A 52 1.10 -4.01 15.18
C LEU A 52 0.58 -5.34 14.62
N ALA A 53 -0.31 -5.99 15.36
CA ALA A 53 -1.07 -7.12 14.81
C ALA A 53 -1.94 -6.63 13.65
N ALA A 54 -1.73 -7.15 12.45
CA ALA A 54 -2.49 -6.74 11.27
C ALA A 54 -3.97 -7.16 11.36
N ALA A 55 -4.28 -8.22 12.11
CA ALA A 55 -5.63 -8.71 12.36
C ALA A 55 -5.66 -9.44 13.70
N THR A 56 -6.87 -9.61 14.24
CA THR A 56 -7.12 -10.37 15.46
C THR A 56 -6.74 -11.84 15.27
N GLY A 57 -6.09 -12.44 16.27
CA GLY A 57 -5.64 -13.82 16.21
C GLY A 57 -4.86 -14.27 17.44
N ARG A 58 -4.15 -15.40 17.29
CA ARG A 58 -3.31 -15.98 18.32
C ARG A 58 -1.87 -16.12 17.84
N VAL A 59 -0.93 -15.76 18.68
CA VAL A 59 0.51 -15.91 18.40
C VAL A 59 0.86 -17.39 18.32
N SER A 60 1.25 -17.87 17.16
CA SER A 60 1.68 -19.25 16.93
C SER A 60 3.19 -19.42 17.04
N PHE A 61 3.96 -18.36 16.83
CA PHE A 61 5.41 -18.34 16.98
C PHE A 61 5.91 -16.94 17.34
N ALA A 62 6.83 -16.86 18.30
CA ALA A 62 7.58 -15.67 18.65
C ALA A 62 9.02 -16.11 19.01
N GLY A 63 10.00 -15.75 18.20
CA GLY A 63 11.36 -16.24 18.42
C GLY A 63 12.33 -15.81 17.31
N ARG A 64 13.46 -16.50 17.21
CA ARG A 64 14.50 -16.22 16.21
C ARG A 64 14.62 -17.36 15.19
N VAL A 65 14.73 -17.01 13.93
CA VAL A 65 15.00 -17.93 12.83
C VAL A 65 16.21 -17.41 12.06
N ALA A 66 17.27 -18.20 11.98
CA ALA A 66 18.53 -17.82 11.32
C ALA A 66 19.06 -16.43 11.76
N GLY A 67 19.03 -16.16 13.07
CA GLY A 67 19.50 -14.90 13.64
C GLY A 67 18.53 -13.71 13.53
N ARG A 68 17.37 -13.87 12.89
CA ARG A 68 16.35 -12.84 12.69
C ARG A 68 15.17 -13.06 13.62
N GLY A 69 14.66 -12.01 14.24
CA GLY A 69 13.45 -12.07 15.04
C GLY A 69 12.23 -12.27 14.13
N VAL A 70 11.40 -13.26 14.46
CA VAL A 70 10.19 -13.61 13.68
C VAL A 70 9.01 -13.74 14.63
N LEU A 71 7.90 -13.15 14.25
CA LEU A 71 6.60 -13.27 14.89
C LEU A 71 5.60 -13.81 13.90
N VAL A 72 4.80 -14.82 14.30
CA VAL A 72 3.73 -15.39 13.48
C VAL A 72 2.43 -15.38 14.26
N ILE A 73 1.37 -14.85 13.65
CA ILE A 73 0.01 -14.82 14.22
C ILE A 73 -0.92 -15.64 13.32
N GLU A 74 -1.63 -16.59 13.90
CA GLU A 74 -2.76 -17.28 13.27
C GLU A 74 -4.01 -16.44 13.42
N LEU A 75 -4.66 -16.11 12.29
CA LEU A 75 -5.80 -15.21 12.26
C LEU A 75 -7.09 -15.93 12.68
N ALA A 76 -7.81 -15.31 13.60
CA ALA A 76 -9.09 -15.84 14.08
C ALA A 76 -10.12 -15.87 12.94
N GLY A 77 -10.97 -16.90 12.94
CA GLY A 77 -12.08 -17.01 11.99
C GLY A 77 -11.69 -17.12 10.50
N SER A 78 -10.41 -17.37 10.19
CA SER A 78 -9.90 -17.34 8.81
C SER A 78 -9.99 -18.68 8.07
N GLY A 79 -10.65 -19.68 8.65
CA GLY A 79 -10.87 -21.01 8.03
C GLY A 79 -9.87 -22.08 8.46
N ALA A 80 -9.90 -23.24 7.80
CA ALA A 80 -9.03 -24.38 8.05
C ALA A 80 -8.33 -24.79 6.74
N PRO A 81 -6.97 -24.79 6.67
CA PRO A 81 -6.08 -24.27 7.68
C PRO A 81 -6.20 -22.74 7.85
N PRO A 82 -5.88 -22.19 9.04
CA PRO A 82 -5.99 -20.77 9.28
C PRO A 82 -4.98 -19.98 8.47
N LEU A 83 -5.31 -18.71 8.18
CA LEU A 83 -4.34 -17.75 7.67
C LEU A 83 -3.29 -17.45 8.75
N ARG A 84 -2.06 -17.30 8.33
CA ARG A 84 -0.92 -16.91 9.18
C ARG A 84 -0.26 -15.67 8.64
N THR A 85 -0.10 -14.65 9.46
CA THR A 85 0.74 -13.49 9.13
C THR A 85 2.10 -13.63 9.80
N THR A 86 3.15 -13.26 9.07
CA THR A 86 4.55 -13.30 9.54
C THR A 86 5.12 -11.90 9.50
N TYR A 87 5.89 -11.54 10.52
CA TYR A 87 6.53 -10.23 10.69
C TYR A 87 8.01 -10.44 10.98
N GLU A 88 8.89 -9.79 10.21
CA GLU A 88 10.35 -9.86 10.38
C GLU A 88 11.07 -8.63 9.80
N PRO A 89 12.22 -8.22 10.40
CA PRO A 89 12.80 -8.68 11.66
C PRO A 89 12.14 -7.99 12.85
N VAL A 90 11.62 -8.74 13.81
CA VAL A 90 10.83 -8.17 14.92
C VAL A 90 11.27 -8.77 16.26
N ARG A 91 11.58 -7.90 17.22
CA ARG A 91 11.66 -8.29 18.63
C ARG A 91 10.24 -8.32 19.19
N ALA A 92 9.73 -9.52 19.42
CA ALA A 92 8.39 -9.73 19.94
C ALA A 92 8.21 -9.13 21.34
N LEU A 93 7.04 -8.53 21.58
CA LEU A 93 6.55 -8.06 22.89
C LEU A 93 5.48 -8.99 23.47
N VAL A 94 5.13 -10.03 22.72
CA VAL A 94 4.15 -11.05 23.04
C VAL A 94 4.77 -12.42 22.95
N ALA A 95 4.17 -13.42 23.62
CA ALA A 95 4.63 -14.79 23.65
C ALA A 95 3.74 -15.69 22.79
N LYS A 96 4.28 -16.88 22.42
CA LYS A 96 3.48 -17.93 21.79
C LYS A 96 2.30 -18.31 22.69
N GLY A 97 1.11 -18.34 22.12
CA GLY A 97 -0.14 -18.65 22.80
C GLY A 97 -0.95 -17.41 23.21
N ASP A 98 -0.37 -16.21 23.17
CA ASP A 98 -1.09 -14.97 23.47
C ASP A 98 -2.16 -14.69 22.41
N ASP A 99 -3.32 -14.24 22.86
CA ASP A 99 -4.36 -13.69 22.00
C ASP A 99 -4.11 -12.19 21.79
N VAL A 100 -4.21 -11.76 20.56
CA VAL A 100 -3.97 -10.37 20.15
C VAL A 100 -5.10 -9.86 19.27
N VAL A 101 -5.38 -8.56 19.38
CA VAL A 101 -6.39 -7.89 18.56
C VAL A 101 -5.72 -7.03 17.51
N ALA A 102 -6.41 -6.80 16.39
CA ALA A 102 -5.95 -5.93 15.32
C ALA A 102 -5.53 -4.55 15.87
N GLY A 103 -4.38 -4.05 15.44
CA GLY A 103 -3.82 -2.76 15.87
C GLY A 103 -3.08 -2.78 17.23
N ARG A 104 -3.08 -3.89 17.96
CA ARG A 104 -2.28 -4.00 19.20
C ARG A 104 -0.78 -4.06 18.88
N PRO A 105 0.08 -3.33 19.61
CA PRO A 105 1.52 -3.51 19.51
C PRO A 105 1.93 -4.93 19.93
N VAL A 106 2.61 -5.64 19.03
CA VAL A 106 3.06 -7.04 19.24
C VAL A 106 4.57 -7.19 19.15
N GLY A 107 5.27 -6.15 18.72
CA GLY A 107 6.73 -6.17 18.63
C GLY A 107 7.33 -4.81 18.28
N MET A 108 8.65 -4.80 18.21
CA MET A 108 9.44 -3.67 17.77
C MET A 108 10.31 -4.10 16.60
N LEU A 109 10.37 -3.29 15.55
CA LEU A 109 11.24 -3.55 14.41
C LEU A 109 12.71 -3.55 14.85
N GLU A 110 13.43 -4.64 14.58
CA GLU A 110 14.85 -4.76 14.92
C GLU A 110 15.71 -3.91 13.97
N ALA A 111 16.97 -3.66 14.36
CA ALA A 111 17.95 -2.93 13.55
C ALA A 111 18.53 -3.74 12.38
N GLY A 112 17.96 -4.87 12.05
CA GLY A 112 18.41 -5.78 10.98
C GLY A 112 18.67 -7.19 11.48
N PRO A 113 19.12 -8.09 10.59
CA PRO A 113 19.44 -7.84 9.19
C PRO A 113 18.20 -7.62 8.32
N PHE A 114 18.27 -6.61 7.46
CA PHE A 114 17.25 -6.31 6.46
C PHE A 114 17.65 -6.77 5.07
N HIS A 115 16.67 -6.98 4.20
CA HIS A 115 16.89 -7.04 2.75
C HIS A 115 16.52 -5.70 2.05
N CYS A 116 16.20 -4.67 2.82
CA CYS A 116 15.93 -3.30 2.37
C CYS A 116 17.02 -2.35 2.87
N ALA A 117 17.57 -1.52 2.01
CA ALA A 117 18.70 -0.64 2.34
C ALA A 117 18.41 0.38 3.47
N ALA A 118 17.17 0.89 3.55
CA ALA A 118 16.78 1.90 4.53
C ALA A 118 16.04 1.35 5.76
N GLY A 119 15.94 0.02 5.89
CA GLY A 119 15.11 -0.65 6.89
C GLY A 119 13.67 -0.85 6.41
N CYS A 120 13.12 -2.00 6.75
CA CYS A 120 11.74 -2.35 6.43
C CYS A 120 11.22 -3.46 7.35
N LEU A 121 9.91 -3.50 7.48
CA LEU A 121 9.20 -4.66 7.98
C LEU A 121 8.83 -5.55 6.80
N HIS A 122 9.34 -6.77 6.76
CA HIS A 122 8.80 -7.80 5.88
C HIS A 122 7.52 -8.37 6.51
N TRP A 123 6.42 -8.29 5.78
CA TRP A 123 5.12 -8.77 6.21
C TRP A 123 4.61 -9.83 5.23
N GLY A 124 4.47 -11.06 5.71
CA GLY A 124 4.04 -12.22 4.95
C GLY A 124 2.63 -12.66 5.27
N LEU A 125 1.98 -13.36 4.35
CA LEU A 125 0.71 -14.05 4.54
C LEU A 125 0.78 -15.44 3.91
N ARG A 126 0.27 -16.46 4.62
CA ARG A 126 0.19 -17.82 4.08
C ARG A 126 -1.05 -18.55 4.60
N ARG A 127 -1.49 -19.53 3.81
CA ARG A 127 -2.50 -20.54 4.20
C ARG A 127 -1.92 -21.93 3.94
N GLY A 128 -1.73 -22.72 5.01
CA GLY A 128 -0.97 -23.96 4.86
C GLY A 128 0.41 -23.66 4.26
N ASP A 129 0.73 -24.24 3.10
CA ASP A 129 2.00 -24.01 2.38
C ASP A 129 1.90 -22.97 1.27
N ALA A 130 0.71 -22.44 0.99
CA ALA A 130 0.51 -21.41 -0.03
C ALA A 130 0.81 -20.03 0.52
N TYR A 131 1.71 -19.30 -0.15
CA TYR A 131 1.96 -17.88 0.10
C TYR A 131 0.93 -17.04 -0.63
N LEU A 132 0.45 -15.99 0.03
CA LEU A 132 -0.59 -15.08 -0.45
C LEU A 132 -0.09 -13.64 -0.36
N ASP A 133 -0.74 -12.75 -1.11
CA ASP A 133 -0.48 -11.30 -0.98
C ASP A 133 -1.04 -10.78 0.35
N PRO A 134 -0.18 -10.30 1.28
CA PRO A 134 -0.65 -9.76 2.56
C PRO A 134 -1.57 -8.55 2.42
N LEU A 135 -1.44 -7.78 1.33
CA LEU A 135 -2.30 -6.62 1.08
C LEU A 135 -3.76 -7.02 0.89
N SER A 136 -4.02 -8.28 0.51
CA SER A 136 -5.38 -8.81 0.39
C SER A 136 -6.15 -8.87 1.73
N LEU A 137 -5.46 -8.81 2.87
CA LEU A 137 -6.10 -8.70 4.18
C LEU A 137 -6.71 -7.32 4.41
N LEU A 138 -6.13 -6.27 3.82
CA LEU A 138 -6.52 -4.91 4.11
C LEU A 138 -7.78 -4.50 3.34
N PRO A 139 -8.72 -3.82 3.99
CA PRO A 139 -9.87 -3.26 3.30
C PRO A 139 -9.42 -2.25 2.23
N PRO A 140 -10.13 -2.14 1.09
CA PRO A 140 -9.77 -1.24 0.00
C PRO A 140 -9.57 0.23 0.42
N ALA A 141 -10.26 0.67 1.48
CA ALA A 141 -10.13 2.02 2.02
C ALA A 141 -8.71 2.31 2.52
N LEU A 142 -8.01 1.31 3.09
CA LEU A 142 -6.63 1.45 3.55
C LEU A 142 -5.61 1.39 2.40
N LEU A 143 -5.97 0.77 1.29
CA LEU A 143 -5.10 0.64 0.11
C LEU A 143 -5.19 1.85 -0.82
N ARG A 144 -6.33 2.52 -0.87
CA ARG A 144 -6.52 3.70 -1.71
C ARG A 144 -5.66 4.85 -1.20
N ARG A 145 -4.90 5.47 -2.09
CA ARG A 145 -4.38 6.81 -1.82
C ARG A 145 -5.59 7.73 -1.69
N GLY A 146 -5.55 8.67 -0.74
CA GLY A 146 -6.59 9.70 -0.62
C GLY A 146 -6.87 10.35 -1.98
N PRO A 147 -8.00 11.05 -2.15
CA PRO A 147 -8.33 11.68 -3.40
C PRO A 147 -7.11 12.45 -3.89
N SER A 148 -6.71 12.19 -5.14
CA SER A 148 -5.67 12.98 -5.79
C SER A 148 -6.12 14.44 -5.68
N ARG A 149 -5.42 15.25 -4.92
CA ARG A 149 -5.62 16.69 -4.98
C ARG A 149 -5.12 17.08 -6.35
N LEU A 150 -6.05 17.30 -7.26
CA LEU A 150 -5.73 18.01 -8.49
C LEU A 150 -5.20 19.36 -8.04
N LEU A 151 -3.94 19.63 -8.34
CA LEU A 151 -3.41 20.98 -8.17
C LEU A 151 -4.30 21.90 -9.00
N PRO A 152 -4.70 23.08 -8.49
CA PRO A 152 -5.42 24.05 -9.31
C PRO A 152 -4.57 24.35 -10.54
N VAL A 153 -5.05 23.95 -11.70
CA VAL A 153 -4.37 24.21 -12.97
C VAL A 153 -4.85 25.58 -13.41
N PHE A 154 -4.08 26.62 -13.12
CA PHE A 154 -4.36 27.96 -13.61
C PHE A 154 -4.28 27.96 -15.14
N GLY A 155 -5.31 28.49 -15.81
CA GLY A 155 -5.32 28.69 -17.25
C GLY A 155 -5.90 27.55 -18.11
N VAL A 156 -6.50 26.51 -17.49
CA VAL A 156 -7.30 25.54 -18.27
C VAL A 156 -8.72 26.10 -18.42
N PRO A 157 -9.27 26.23 -19.65
CA PRO A 157 -10.65 26.62 -19.85
C PRO A 157 -11.59 25.61 -19.15
N GLU A 158 -12.60 26.12 -18.44
CA GLU A 158 -13.67 25.30 -17.86
C GLU A 158 -14.30 24.42 -18.96
N PRO A 159 -14.55 23.12 -18.70
CA PRO A 159 -15.28 22.28 -19.64
C PRO A 159 -16.73 22.77 -19.68
N GLY A 160 -17.07 23.59 -20.67
CA GLY A 160 -18.39 24.20 -20.81
C GLY A 160 -18.35 25.66 -21.25
N ALA A 161 -17.20 26.32 -21.25
CA ALA A 161 -17.04 27.56 -21.96
C ALA A 161 -17.14 27.25 -23.46
N ALA A 162 -18.33 27.42 -24.03
CA ALA A 162 -18.53 27.29 -25.47
C ALA A 162 -17.47 28.14 -26.16
N ALA A 163 -16.64 27.52 -27.02
CA ALA A 163 -15.73 28.22 -27.85
C ALA A 163 -16.55 29.24 -28.66
N ALA A 164 -16.38 30.51 -28.35
CA ALA A 164 -16.97 31.55 -29.18
C ALA A 164 -16.52 31.29 -30.63
N PRO A 165 -17.42 31.28 -31.61
CA PRO A 165 -17.02 31.07 -33.00
C PRO A 165 -16.00 32.12 -33.37
N VAL A 166 -14.82 31.68 -33.78
CA VAL A 166 -13.83 32.56 -34.43
C VAL A 166 -14.51 33.06 -35.67
N ALA A 167 -15.14 34.24 -35.58
CA ALA A 167 -15.71 34.90 -36.71
C ALA A 167 -14.60 35.09 -37.75
N ALA A 168 -14.79 34.45 -38.89
CA ALA A 168 -13.91 34.52 -40.02
C ALA A 168 -13.69 35.97 -40.43
N ALA A 169 -12.57 36.52 -40.08
CA ALA A 169 -12.08 37.77 -40.66
C ALA A 169 -11.51 37.51 -42.08
N LEU A 170 -12.36 36.94 -42.93
CA LEU A 170 -12.13 36.81 -44.34
C LEU A 170 -13.09 37.77 -45.03
N SER A 171 -12.72 39.04 -45.11
CA SER A 171 -13.30 39.94 -46.12
C SER A 171 -12.56 41.26 -46.10
N ARG A 172 -11.67 41.43 -47.05
CA ARG A 172 -11.46 42.61 -47.88
C ARG A 172 -10.06 42.67 -48.42
N VAL A 173 -9.76 41.69 -49.28
CA VAL A 173 -8.79 42.03 -50.34
C VAL A 173 -9.57 42.85 -51.39
N ARG A 174 -9.44 44.13 -51.29
CA ARG A 174 -9.91 45.06 -52.35
C ARG A 174 -9.16 44.74 -53.58
N ARG A 175 -9.92 44.42 -54.65
CA ARG A 175 -9.46 44.46 -56.04
C ARG A 175 -8.97 45.87 -56.31
N ALA A 176 -7.66 46.05 -56.44
CA ALA A 176 -7.07 47.22 -57.03
C ALA A 176 -6.81 46.92 -58.51
N GLY A 177 -7.27 47.79 -59.33
CA GLY A 177 -7.53 47.68 -60.73
C GLY A 177 -6.36 47.34 -61.61
N SER A 178 -6.72 46.65 -62.68
CA SER A 178 -6.04 46.53 -63.94
C SER A 178 -5.72 47.91 -64.56
N SER A 179 -4.46 48.24 -64.60
CA SER A 179 -4.02 49.27 -65.63
C SER A 179 -3.05 48.57 -66.56
N ARG A 180 -3.58 48.31 -67.75
CA ARG A 180 -2.81 47.94 -68.93
C ARG A 180 -1.88 49.09 -69.25
N ARG A 181 -0.61 48.86 -69.30
CA ARG A 181 0.30 49.74 -70.05
C ARG A 181 0.91 48.95 -71.17
N ARG A 182 0.61 49.46 -72.38
CA ARG A 182 1.17 49.03 -73.67
C ARG A 182 2.66 49.31 -73.66
N CYS A 183 3.45 48.40 -74.22
CA CYS A 183 4.75 48.68 -74.79
C CYS A 183 4.61 49.26 -76.17
N PRO A 184 5.42 50.26 -76.57
CA PRO A 184 5.75 50.53 -77.99
C PRO A 184 7.17 50.00 -78.27
N ARG A 185 7.30 49.38 -79.37
CA ARG A 185 8.42 49.05 -80.25
C ARG A 185 9.84 49.03 -79.70
#